data_7db5784452051c1d34f8c2b3352fe9bd
#
_entry.id   7db5784452051c1d34f8c2b3352fe9bd
#
_cell.length_a   1.000
_cell.length_b   1.000
_cell.length_c   1.000
_cell.angle_alpha   90.00
_cell.angle_beta   90.00
_cell.angle_gamma   90.00
#
_symmetry.space_group_name_H-M   'P 1'
#
loop_
_entity.id
_entity.type
_entity.pdbx_description
1 polymer ?
#
loop_
_entity_poly.entity_id
_entity_poly.type
_entity_poly.pdbx_seq_one_letter_code
_entity_poly.pdbx_strand_id
1 'polypeptide(L)'
;MIFEQDKSFKEYGLSSKEADYVKNLKKGMSKRVAYSKAFDVENLDSCSTLASRLENRKGDKLEEYRKHLTELLQNDITDLSECMLFLHEMMRDEEVSHKDRIRCCEDIIKMMGGFIDKTEVKAEVEQVVFTGDDDVDD
;
A
#
# COMPACT_ATOMS: atom_id res chain seq x y z
N MET A 1 3.83 10.29 -8.06
CA MET A 1 3.50 10.15 -6.62
C MET A 1 4.17 11.26 -5.84
N ILE A 2 3.56 11.71 -4.78
CA ILE A 2 4.04 12.86 -3.98
C ILE A 2 5.48 12.70 -3.47
N PHE A 3 5.88 11.49 -3.10
CA PHE A 3 7.22 11.24 -2.57
C PHE A 3 8.34 11.30 -3.64
N GLU A 4 8.01 11.31 -4.93
CA GLU A 4 9.03 11.43 -5.99
C GLU A 4 9.74 12.78 -5.98
N GLN A 5 9.06 13.81 -5.52
CA GLN A 5 9.58 15.17 -5.43
C GLN A 5 10.23 15.48 -4.08
N ASP A 6 10.17 14.54 -3.13
CA ASP A 6 10.76 14.72 -1.82
C ASP A 6 12.29 14.85 -1.91
N LYS A 7 12.83 15.86 -1.27
CA LYS A 7 14.27 16.18 -1.23
C LYS A 7 14.85 16.12 0.18
N SER A 8 14.07 15.65 1.15
CA SER A 8 14.49 15.58 2.54
C SER A 8 15.50 14.45 2.84
N PHE A 9 15.86 13.65 1.84
CA PHE A 9 16.77 12.50 1.99
C PHE A 9 18.12 12.87 2.63
N LYS A 10 18.58 14.10 2.46
CA LYS A 10 19.82 14.58 3.06
C LYS A 10 19.76 14.60 4.58
N GLU A 11 18.61 14.89 5.16
CA GLU A 11 18.38 14.88 6.61
C GLU A 11 18.56 13.48 7.21
N TYR A 12 18.33 12.45 6.41
CA TYR A 12 18.52 11.04 6.77
C TYR A 12 19.92 10.52 6.46
N GLY A 13 20.81 11.36 5.96
CA GLY A 13 22.17 10.96 5.61
C GLY A 13 22.29 10.09 4.37
N LEU A 14 21.34 10.20 3.45
CA LEU A 14 21.29 9.46 2.19
C LEU A 14 21.73 10.33 1.02
N SER A 15 22.33 9.70 0.02
CA SER A 15 22.58 10.33 -1.28
C SER A 15 21.30 10.32 -2.14
N SER A 16 21.29 11.13 -3.22
CA SER A 16 20.17 11.14 -4.15
C SER A 16 19.85 9.76 -4.74
N LYS A 17 20.88 9.00 -5.11
CA LYS A 17 20.73 7.65 -5.65
C LYS A 17 20.20 6.65 -4.63
N GLU A 18 20.66 6.74 -3.38
CA GLU A 18 20.15 5.93 -2.28
C GLU A 18 18.68 6.23 -1.98
N ALA A 19 18.31 7.51 -2.02
CA ALA A 19 16.91 7.93 -1.91
C ALA A 19 16.07 7.39 -3.07
N ASP A 20 16.56 7.44 -4.29
CA ASP A 20 15.87 6.88 -5.46
C ASP A 20 15.67 5.36 -5.33
N TYR A 21 16.63 4.67 -4.75
CA TYR A 21 16.51 3.24 -4.43
C TYR A 21 15.32 2.98 -3.50
N VAL A 22 15.20 3.73 -2.41
CA VAL A 22 14.07 3.60 -1.48
C VAL A 22 12.74 3.94 -2.15
N LYS A 23 12.70 5.01 -2.95
CA LYS A 23 11.51 5.39 -3.71
C LYS A 23 11.08 4.29 -4.70
N ASN A 24 12.03 3.66 -5.38
CA ASN A 24 11.75 2.58 -6.31
C ASN A 24 11.20 1.34 -5.59
N LEU A 25 11.73 1.00 -4.41
CA LEU A 25 11.18 -0.07 -3.57
C LEU A 25 9.73 0.26 -3.14
N LYS A 26 9.45 1.51 -2.82
CA LYS A 26 8.11 1.97 -2.45
C LYS A 26 7.11 1.86 -3.59
N LYS A 27 7.56 1.98 -4.83
CA LYS A 27 6.76 1.77 -6.05
C LYS A 27 6.46 0.30 -6.34
N GLY A 28 7.00 -0.62 -5.55
CA GLY A 28 6.80 -2.06 -5.72
C GLY A 28 7.85 -2.78 -6.56
N MET A 29 8.95 -2.13 -6.89
CA MET A 29 10.04 -2.77 -7.63
C MET A 29 10.80 -3.76 -6.74
N SER A 30 11.32 -4.84 -7.33
CA SER A 30 12.24 -5.73 -6.62
C SER A 30 13.55 -5.01 -6.29
N LYS A 31 14.28 -5.50 -5.29
CA LYS A 31 15.56 -4.92 -4.87
C LYS A 31 16.56 -4.77 -6.01
N ARG A 32 16.66 -5.78 -6.88
CA ARG A 32 17.54 -5.74 -8.06
C ARG A 32 17.16 -4.63 -9.03
N VAL A 33 15.90 -4.55 -9.37
CA VAL A 33 15.39 -3.56 -10.35
C VAL A 33 15.46 -2.16 -9.74
N ALA A 34 15.10 -2.01 -8.48
CA ALA A 34 15.18 -0.73 -7.78
C ALA A 34 16.61 -0.18 -7.74
N TYR A 35 17.58 -1.04 -7.44
CA TYR A 35 19.00 -0.66 -7.43
C TYR A 35 19.50 -0.33 -8.83
N SER A 36 19.18 -1.17 -9.82
CA SER A 36 19.56 -0.96 -11.22
C SER A 36 19.13 0.41 -11.72
N LYS A 37 17.88 0.79 -11.49
CA LYS A 37 17.35 2.08 -11.93
C LYS A 37 17.92 3.27 -11.15
N ALA A 38 18.14 3.11 -9.85
CA ALA A 38 18.66 4.18 -9.01
C ALA A 38 20.12 4.50 -9.27
N PHE A 39 20.95 3.49 -9.55
CA PHE A 39 22.40 3.60 -9.71
C PHE A 39 22.89 3.42 -11.15
N ASP A 40 21.99 3.28 -12.12
CA ASP A 40 22.31 3.08 -13.53
C ASP A 40 23.23 1.87 -13.79
N VAL A 41 22.97 0.76 -13.15
CA VAL A 41 23.71 -0.49 -13.31
C VAL A 41 22.90 -1.47 -14.16
N GLU A 42 23.43 -1.87 -15.29
CA GLU A 42 22.72 -2.75 -16.24
C GLU A 42 22.67 -4.22 -15.80
N ASN A 43 23.70 -4.70 -15.10
CA ASN A 43 23.79 -6.10 -14.68
C ASN A 43 22.94 -6.35 -13.41
N LEU A 44 21.79 -6.99 -13.59
CA LEU A 44 20.86 -7.28 -12.50
C LEU A 44 21.42 -8.24 -11.44
N ASP A 45 22.29 -9.17 -11.82
CA ASP A 45 22.91 -10.09 -10.87
C ASP A 45 23.86 -9.35 -9.92
N SER A 46 24.64 -8.41 -10.44
CA SER A 46 25.46 -7.50 -9.62
C SER A 46 24.60 -6.62 -8.72
N CYS A 47 23.44 -6.16 -9.20
CA CYS A 47 22.53 -5.32 -8.43
C CYS A 47 21.99 -6.00 -7.18
N SER A 48 21.74 -7.31 -7.23
CA SER A 48 21.31 -8.08 -6.06
C SER A 48 22.33 -8.01 -4.92
N THR A 49 23.60 -8.22 -5.24
CA THR A 49 24.71 -8.14 -4.27
C THR A 49 24.93 -6.72 -3.76
N LEU A 50 24.90 -5.74 -4.66
CA LEU A 50 25.11 -4.33 -4.33
C LEU A 50 23.98 -3.78 -3.46
N ALA A 51 22.74 -4.17 -3.74
CA ALA A 51 21.58 -3.80 -2.90
C ALA A 51 21.71 -4.37 -1.49
N SER A 52 22.11 -5.64 -1.36
CA SER A 52 22.34 -6.26 -0.05
C SER A 52 23.46 -5.57 0.73
N ARG A 53 24.53 -5.17 0.06
CA ARG A 53 25.62 -4.41 0.68
C ARG A 53 25.16 -3.04 1.16
N LEU A 54 24.34 -2.36 0.37
CA LEU A 54 23.76 -1.07 0.75
C LEU A 54 22.86 -1.21 1.98
N GLU A 55 21.99 -2.19 2.01
CA GLU A 55 21.11 -2.46 3.14
C GLU A 55 21.88 -2.84 4.42
N ASN A 56 22.98 -3.58 4.29
CA ASN A 56 23.84 -3.90 5.43
C ASN A 56 24.60 -2.68 5.97
N ARG A 57 24.99 -1.78 5.08
CA ARG A 57 25.78 -0.58 5.46
C ARG A 57 24.92 0.55 6.02
N LYS A 58 23.72 0.78 5.44
CA LYS A 58 22.86 1.92 5.75
C LYS A 58 21.41 1.52 6.05
N GLY A 59 21.15 0.28 6.43
CA GLY A 59 19.81 -0.24 6.61
C GLY A 59 18.91 0.62 7.51
N ASP A 60 19.43 1.10 8.63
CA ASP A 60 18.68 1.94 9.56
C ASP A 60 18.24 3.27 8.93
N LYS A 61 19.15 3.92 8.18
CA LYS A 61 18.87 5.18 7.49
C LYS A 61 17.86 4.98 6.35
N LEU A 62 17.99 3.90 5.61
CA LEU A 62 17.03 3.54 4.54
C LEU A 62 15.64 3.29 5.11
N GLU A 63 15.55 2.60 6.24
CA GLU A 63 14.27 2.31 6.90
C GLU A 63 13.61 3.57 7.48
N GLU A 64 14.39 4.46 8.09
CA GLU A 64 13.87 5.75 8.57
C GLU A 64 13.32 6.59 7.43
N TYR A 65 14.03 6.67 6.32
CA TYR A 65 13.57 7.38 5.13
C TYR A 65 12.32 6.73 4.52
N ARG A 66 12.25 5.42 4.49
CA ARG A 66 11.07 4.69 4.04
C ARG A 66 9.84 5.01 4.89
N LYS A 67 9.99 5.08 6.19
CA LYS A 67 8.91 5.49 7.11
C LYS A 67 8.44 6.91 6.82
N HIS A 68 9.38 7.83 6.60
CA HIS A 68 9.05 9.20 6.22
C HIS A 68 8.24 9.26 4.93
N LEU A 69 8.63 8.52 3.89
CA LEU A 69 7.87 8.44 2.63
C LEU A 69 6.48 7.85 2.83
N THR A 70 6.34 6.87 3.72
CA THR A 70 5.05 6.29 4.08
C THR A 70 4.13 7.33 4.74
N GLU A 71 4.67 8.13 5.65
CA GLU A 71 3.92 9.21 6.32
C GLU A 71 3.47 10.27 5.32
N LEU A 72 4.35 10.66 4.39
CA LEU A 72 3.98 11.61 3.32
C LEU A 72 2.82 11.07 2.48
N LEU A 73 2.88 9.80 2.11
CA LEU A 73 1.83 9.17 1.33
C LEU A 73 0.50 9.08 2.10
N GLN A 74 0.56 8.75 3.39
CA GLN A 74 -0.62 8.71 4.26
C GLN A 74 -1.26 10.08 4.42
N ASN A 75 -0.45 11.12 4.55
CA ASN A 75 -0.94 12.50 4.67
C ASN A 75 -1.56 13.01 3.36
N ASP A 76 -1.16 12.46 2.21
CA ASP A 76 -1.71 12.81 0.90
C ASP A 76 -3.06 12.12 0.63
N ILE A 77 -3.32 10.99 1.27
CA ILE A 77 -4.63 10.32 1.21
C ILE A 77 -5.59 11.06 2.13
N THR A 78 -6.38 11.95 1.54
CA THR A 78 -7.14 12.95 2.29
C THR A 78 -8.38 12.40 2.97
N ASP A 79 -9.22 11.63 2.29
CA ASP A 79 -10.37 10.97 2.92
C ASP A 79 -11.01 9.88 2.05
N LEU A 80 -11.97 9.18 2.65
CA LEU A 80 -12.76 8.14 2.01
C LEU A 80 -13.59 8.70 0.86
N SER A 81 -14.09 9.93 1.00
CA SER A 81 -14.92 10.59 -0.01
C SER A 81 -14.17 10.82 -1.32
N GLU A 82 -12.90 11.21 -1.23
CA GLU A 82 -12.05 11.42 -2.40
C GLU A 82 -11.76 10.11 -3.14
N CYS A 83 -11.51 9.03 -2.41
CA CYS A 83 -11.35 7.70 -2.99
C CYS A 83 -12.64 7.23 -3.68
N MET A 84 -13.79 7.45 -3.07
CA MET A 84 -15.10 7.14 -3.66
C MET A 84 -15.37 7.93 -4.92
N LEU A 85 -15.02 9.21 -4.94
CA LEU A 85 -15.17 10.07 -6.12
C LEU A 85 -14.31 9.57 -7.28
N PHE A 86 -13.07 9.21 -7.03
CA PHE A 86 -12.17 8.64 -8.02
C PHE A 86 -12.74 7.35 -8.63
N LEU A 87 -13.20 6.41 -7.78
CA LEU A 87 -13.81 5.17 -8.23
C LEU A 87 -15.09 5.42 -9.04
N HIS A 88 -15.89 6.40 -8.63
CA HIS A 88 -17.12 6.81 -9.31
C HIS A 88 -16.83 7.35 -10.71
N GLU A 89 -15.83 8.19 -10.86
CA GLU A 89 -15.40 8.72 -12.16
C GLU A 89 -14.88 7.60 -13.06
N MET A 90 -14.05 6.69 -12.56
CA MET A 90 -13.57 5.54 -13.33
C MET A 90 -14.69 4.60 -13.76
N MET A 91 -15.69 4.38 -12.92
CA MET A 91 -16.86 3.55 -13.25
C MET A 91 -17.65 4.10 -14.44
N ARG A 92 -17.70 5.42 -14.59
CA ARG A 92 -18.45 6.11 -15.67
C ARG A 92 -17.61 6.43 -16.90
N ASP A 93 -16.29 6.26 -16.83
CA ASP A 93 -15.41 6.54 -17.96
C ASP A 93 -15.52 5.43 -19.01
N GLU A 94 -16.00 5.75 -20.19
CA GLU A 94 -16.17 4.81 -21.30
C GLU A 94 -14.85 4.29 -21.87
N GLU A 95 -13.74 4.99 -21.65
CA GLU A 95 -12.41 4.56 -22.09
C GLU A 95 -11.83 3.47 -21.20
N VAL A 96 -12.31 3.33 -19.97
CA VAL A 96 -11.90 2.28 -19.03
C VAL A 96 -12.57 0.95 -19.42
N SER A 97 -11.83 -0.16 -19.32
CA SER A 97 -12.36 -1.49 -19.64
C SER A 97 -13.58 -1.85 -18.78
N HIS A 98 -14.52 -2.62 -19.34
CA HIS A 98 -15.71 -3.05 -18.60
C HIS A 98 -15.36 -3.81 -17.32
N LYS A 99 -14.31 -4.64 -17.36
CA LYS A 99 -13.83 -5.38 -16.20
C LYS A 99 -13.41 -4.46 -15.06
N ASP A 100 -12.64 -3.41 -15.37
CA ASP A 100 -12.18 -2.46 -14.37
C ASP A 100 -13.33 -1.57 -13.86
N ARG A 101 -14.25 -1.20 -14.73
CA ARG A 101 -15.46 -0.44 -14.35
C ARG A 101 -16.35 -1.25 -13.39
N ILE A 102 -16.55 -2.55 -13.66
CA ILE A 102 -17.30 -3.44 -12.77
C ILE A 102 -16.58 -3.55 -11.41
N ARG A 103 -15.26 -3.69 -11.39
CA ARG A 103 -14.47 -3.73 -10.15
C ARG A 103 -14.64 -2.44 -9.34
N CYS A 104 -14.59 -1.27 -9.98
CA CYS A 104 -14.85 0.00 -9.32
C CYS A 104 -16.24 0.05 -8.68
N CYS A 105 -17.26 -0.44 -9.39
CA CYS A 105 -18.62 -0.53 -8.88
C CYS A 105 -18.71 -1.44 -7.63
N GLU A 106 -18.08 -2.61 -7.69
CA GLU A 106 -18.04 -3.54 -6.56
C GLU A 106 -17.31 -2.93 -5.35
N ASP A 107 -16.21 -2.24 -5.57
CA ASP A 107 -15.45 -1.57 -4.51
C ASP A 107 -16.30 -0.47 -3.85
N ILE A 108 -17.03 0.32 -4.61
CA ILE A 108 -17.95 1.34 -4.09
C ILE A 108 -19.02 0.68 -3.22
N ILE A 109 -19.62 -0.42 -3.68
CA ILE A 109 -20.64 -1.15 -2.92
C ILE A 109 -20.08 -1.66 -1.61
N LYS A 110 -18.85 -2.20 -1.59
CA LYS A 110 -18.16 -2.63 -0.39
C LYS A 110 -17.90 -1.48 0.58
N MET A 111 -17.46 -0.33 0.09
CA MET A 111 -17.24 0.86 0.90
C MET A 111 -18.53 1.36 1.54
N MET A 112 -19.66 1.17 0.90
CA MET A 112 -20.99 1.50 1.41
C MET A 112 -21.59 0.43 2.34
N GLY A 113 -20.88 -0.66 2.60
CA GLY A 113 -21.35 -1.76 3.46
C GLY A 113 -22.34 -2.70 2.79
N GLY A 114 -22.37 -2.74 1.44
CA GLY A 114 -23.29 -3.58 0.66
C GLY A 114 -23.01 -5.08 0.70
N PHE A 115 -21.79 -5.49 1.11
CA PHE A 115 -21.40 -6.88 1.27
C PHE A 115 -21.12 -7.18 2.73
N ILE A 116 -21.93 -8.03 3.34
CA ILE A 116 -21.78 -8.47 4.74
C ILE A 116 -21.15 -9.86 4.72
N ASP A 117 -20.13 -10.09 5.55
CA ASP A 117 -19.55 -11.41 5.72
C ASP A 117 -20.54 -12.36 6.43
N LYS A 118 -20.94 -13.40 5.74
CA LYS A 118 -21.87 -14.43 6.27
C LYS A 118 -21.29 -15.14 7.49
N THR A 119 -19.98 -15.22 7.60
CA THR A 119 -19.31 -15.86 8.74
C THR A 119 -19.52 -15.07 10.03
N GLU A 120 -19.41 -13.75 9.96
CA GLU A 120 -19.64 -12.87 11.12
C GLU A 120 -21.07 -12.94 11.61
N VAL A 121 -22.05 -12.89 10.71
CA VAL A 121 -23.47 -13.02 11.04
C VAL A 121 -23.78 -14.36 11.74
N LYS A 122 -23.21 -15.45 11.24
CA LYS A 122 -23.37 -16.77 11.82
C LYS A 122 -22.76 -16.86 13.23
N ALA A 123 -21.59 -16.28 13.45
CA ALA A 123 -20.95 -16.24 14.77
C ALA A 123 -21.80 -15.48 15.80
N GLU A 124 -22.40 -14.36 15.42
CA GLU A 124 -23.31 -13.61 16.29
C GLU A 124 -24.54 -14.41 16.69
N VAL A 125 -25.15 -15.10 15.75
CA VAL A 125 -26.31 -15.97 16.02
C VAL A 125 -25.96 -17.12 16.98
N GLU A 126 -24.81 -17.74 16.79
CA GLU A 126 -24.33 -18.80 17.70
C GLU A 126 -24.11 -18.28 19.11
N GLN A 127 -23.56 -17.08 19.27
CA GLN A 127 -23.38 -16.47 20.59
C GLN A 127 -24.71 -16.20 21.30
N VAL A 128 -25.70 -15.69 20.59
CA VAL A 128 -27.04 -15.42 21.14
C VAL A 128 -27.72 -16.72 21.62
N VAL A 129 -27.65 -17.79 20.83
CA VAL A 129 -28.21 -19.10 21.21
C VAL A 129 -27.53 -19.67 22.45
N PHE A 130 -26.19 -19.56 22.54
CA PHE A 130 -25.43 -20.02 23.68
C PHE A 130 -25.79 -19.27 24.99
N THR A 131 -25.97 -17.96 24.92
CA THR A 131 -26.37 -17.12 26.04
C THR A 131 -27.79 -17.45 26.49
N GLY A 132 -28.69 -17.81 25.57
CA GLY A 132 -30.06 -18.23 25.88
C GLY A 132 -30.18 -19.57 26.60
N ASP A 133 -29.28 -20.49 26.31
CA ASP A 133 -29.25 -21.80 26.97
C ASP A 133 -28.80 -21.72 28.45
N ASP A 134 -27.89 -20.79 28.73
CA ASP A 134 -27.44 -20.57 30.13
C ASP A 134 -28.55 -20.03 31.03
N ASP A 135 -29.50 -19.28 30.48
CA ASP A 135 -30.64 -18.74 31.21
C ASP A 135 -31.73 -19.74 31.51
N VAL A 136 -31.72 -20.89 30.85
CA VAL A 136 -32.74 -21.93 31.01
C VAL A 136 -32.41 -22.92 32.14
N ASP A 137 -31.14 -23.05 32.49
CA ASP A 137 -30.66 -23.98 33.54
C ASP A 137 -30.79 -23.41 34.97
N ASP A 138 -31.21 -22.19 35.11
CA ASP A 138 -31.52 -21.56 36.38
C ASP A 138 -33.01 -21.76 36.78
#